data_6e09c4a90a57e3d316a34270efdcc4c2
#
_entry.id   6e09c4a90a57e3d316a34270efdcc4c2
#
_cell.length_a   1.000
_cell.length_b   1.000
_cell.length_c   1.000
_cell.angle_alpha   90.00
_cell.angle_beta   90.00
_cell.angle_gamma   90.00
#
_symmetry.space_group_name_H-M   'P 1'
#
loop_
_entity.id
_entity.type
_entity.pdbx_description
1 polymer ?
#
loop_
_entity_poly.entity_id
_entity_poly.type
_entity_poly.pdbx_seq_one_letter_code
_entity_poly.pdbx_strand_id
1 'polypeptide(L)'
;MWLPYLIGQPSRMRPLNTTEGLGDRLRLIAFAERQAFHAFNEAIIRFPNSPKGLLEAWHWVALEEAKHESWLLNRLAAIGQKIEDRPVSLNLYYSLQNCQTPKDFALYISDAEERGRIGAEKFAEVLKTQDPETAEIFKQIALEEKAHIALVDKYF
;
A
#
# COMPACT_ATOMS: atom_id res chain seq x y z
N MET A 1 -8.71 -11.18 8.43
CA MET A 1 -7.84 -10.69 7.33
C MET A 1 -7.94 -9.16 7.16
N TRP A 2 -9.14 -8.59 7.11
CA TRP A 2 -9.35 -7.17 6.83
C TRP A 2 -9.70 -6.31 8.04
N LEU A 3 -10.08 -6.92 9.16
CA LEU A 3 -10.38 -6.19 10.38
C LEU A 3 -9.15 -5.38 10.87
N PRO A 4 -9.32 -4.17 11.42
CA PRO A 4 -10.60 -3.50 11.72
C PRO A 4 -11.13 -2.56 10.61
N TYR A 5 -10.65 -2.70 9.37
CA TYR A 5 -11.13 -1.87 8.27
C TYR A 5 -12.62 -2.14 7.97
N LEU A 6 -13.36 -1.08 7.64
CA LEU A 6 -14.72 -1.17 7.14
C LEU A 6 -14.67 -1.33 5.62
N ILE A 7 -15.05 -2.50 5.12
CA ILE A 7 -15.05 -2.77 3.67
C ILE A 7 -16.34 -2.27 3.04
N GLY A 8 -16.23 -1.48 1.98
CA GLY A 8 -17.39 -0.97 1.26
C GLY A 8 -17.02 0.01 0.15
N GLN A 9 -18.04 0.68 -0.39
CA GLN A 9 -17.85 1.72 -1.41
C GLN A 9 -17.14 2.92 -0.77
N PRO A 10 -15.97 3.33 -1.27
CA PRO A 10 -15.27 4.49 -0.73
C PRO A 10 -16.08 5.79 -0.92
N SER A 11 -16.06 6.62 0.09
CA SER A 11 -16.62 7.98 0.01
C SER A 11 -15.60 8.92 -0.64
N ARG A 12 -16.08 10.04 -1.17
CA ARG A 12 -15.19 11.09 -1.70
C ARG A 12 -14.23 11.57 -0.61
N MET A 13 -12.96 11.72 -0.96
CA MET A 13 -11.92 12.22 -0.06
C MET A 13 -12.21 13.66 0.38
N ARG A 14 -12.06 13.91 1.66
CA ARG A 14 -12.15 15.26 2.22
C ARG A 14 -10.88 16.07 1.95
N PRO A 15 -10.89 17.40 2.08
CA PRO A 15 -9.72 18.22 1.77
C PRO A 15 -8.48 17.82 2.59
N LEU A 16 -7.32 17.75 1.94
CA LEU A 16 -6.06 17.30 2.55
C LEU A 16 -5.57 18.25 3.67
N ASN A 17 -5.98 19.51 3.66
CA ASN A 17 -5.66 20.49 4.70
C ASN A 17 -6.53 20.36 5.96
N THR A 18 -7.38 19.34 6.04
CA THR A 18 -8.17 19.00 7.22
C THR A 18 -7.64 17.72 7.86
N THR A 19 -7.84 17.56 9.17
CA THR A 19 -7.47 16.34 9.90
C THR A 19 -8.19 15.11 9.32
N GLU A 20 -9.49 15.26 9.02
CA GLU A 20 -10.31 14.21 8.43
C GLU A 20 -9.81 13.82 7.03
N GLY A 21 -9.46 14.81 6.20
CA GLY A 21 -8.93 14.56 4.86
C GLY A 21 -7.55 13.91 4.88
N LEU A 22 -6.71 14.28 5.85
CA LEU A 22 -5.44 13.60 6.09
C LEU A 22 -5.68 12.14 6.52
N GLY A 23 -6.63 11.92 7.43
CA GLY A 23 -7.06 10.59 7.86
C GLY A 23 -7.56 9.73 6.71
N ASP A 24 -8.29 10.31 5.76
CA ASP A 24 -8.77 9.60 4.57
C ASP A 24 -7.61 9.05 3.73
N ARG A 25 -6.51 9.82 3.54
CA ARG A 25 -5.32 9.36 2.79
C ARG A 25 -4.54 8.32 3.55
N LEU A 26 -4.31 8.52 4.83
CA LEU A 26 -3.62 7.55 5.68
C LEU A 26 -4.34 6.20 5.67
N ARG A 27 -5.66 6.20 5.81
CA ARG A 27 -6.49 5.00 5.79
C ARG A 27 -6.47 4.30 4.44
N LEU A 28 -6.61 5.05 3.36
CA LEU A 28 -6.57 4.51 2.00
C LEU A 28 -5.26 3.81 1.71
N ILE A 29 -4.13 4.46 2.01
CA ILE A 29 -2.81 3.92 1.72
C ILE A 29 -2.49 2.76 2.66
N ALA A 30 -2.80 2.88 3.96
CA ALA A 30 -2.64 1.77 4.90
C ALA A 30 -3.40 0.51 4.44
N PHE A 31 -4.59 0.68 3.90
CA PHE A 31 -5.36 -0.46 3.39
C PHE A 31 -4.79 -1.03 2.08
N ALA A 32 -4.19 -0.21 1.24
CA ALA A 32 -3.46 -0.70 0.07
C ALA A 32 -2.27 -1.59 0.50
N GLU A 33 -1.50 -1.16 1.50
CA GLU A 33 -0.39 -1.96 2.07
C GLU A 33 -0.89 -3.29 2.66
N ARG A 34 -2.03 -3.29 3.39
CA ARG A 34 -2.66 -4.52 3.90
C ARG A 34 -3.04 -5.47 2.77
N GLN A 35 -3.61 -4.95 1.70
CA GLN A 35 -3.97 -5.75 0.53
C GLN A 35 -2.73 -6.33 -0.17
N ALA A 36 -1.69 -5.53 -0.34
CA ALA A 36 -0.42 -5.96 -0.92
C ALA A 36 0.24 -7.05 -0.06
N PHE A 37 0.31 -6.88 1.25
CA PHE A 37 0.82 -7.90 2.19
C PHE A 37 0.16 -9.27 1.96
N HIS A 38 -1.17 -9.31 1.93
CA HIS A 38 -1.89 -10.56 1.72
C HIS A 38 -1.68 -11.11 0.31
N ALA A 39 -1.71 -10.25 -0.70
CA ALA A 39 -1.53 -10.65 -2.10
C ALA A 39 -0.15 -11.26 -2.37
N PHE A 40 0.93 -10.68 -1.84
CA PHE A 40 2.28 -11.24 -1.97
C PHE A 40 2.40 -12.61 -1.30
N ASN A 41 1.90 -12.76 -0.07
CA ASN A 41 1.93 -14.04 0.63
C ASN A 41 1.14 -15.12 -0.11
N GLU A 42 0.01 -14.78 -0.70
CA GLU A 42 -0.79 -15.70 -1.49
C GLU A 42 -0.15 -16.01 -2.85
N ALA A 43 0.51 -15.04 -3.49
CA ALA A 43 1.21 -15.25 -4.76
C ALA A 43 2.33 -16.29 -4.63
N ILE A 44 3.05 -16.32 -3.51
CA ILE A 44 4.06 -17.34 -3.20
C ILE A 44 3.44 -18.75 -3.23
N ILE A 45 2.22 -18.89 -2.70
CA ILE A 45 1.51 -20.17 -2.65
C ILE A 45 0.91 -20.53 -4.02
N ARG A 46 0.36 -19.54 -4.73
CA ARG A 46 -0.29 -19.73 -6.03
C ARG A 46 0.69 -20.03 -7.15
N PHE A 47 1.90 -19.51 -7.06
CA PHE A 47 2.92 -19.61 -8.12
C PHE A 47 4.20 -20.29 -7.63
N PRO A 48 4.13 -21.53 -7.09
CA PRO A 48 5.27 -22.18 -6.42
C PRO A 48 6.44 -22.50 -7.38
N ASN A 49 6.18 -22.52 -8.69
CA ASN A 49 7.19 -22.80 -9.72
C ASN A 49 7.89 -21.53 -10.24
N SER A 50 7.62 -20.38 -9.62
CA SER A 50 8.34 -19.15 -9.93
C SER A 50 9.81 -19.24 -9.53
N PRO A 51 10.71 -18.43 -10.11
CA PRO A 51 12.10 -18.38 -9.68
C PRO A 51 12.21 -18.23 -8.16
N LYS A 52 13.07 -19.06 -7.52
CA LYS A 52 13.23 -19.04 -6.06
C LYS A 52 13.56 -17.65 -5.53
N GLY A 53 14.42 -16.91 -6.22
CA GLY A 53 14.77 -15.54 -5.83
C GLY A 53 13.57 -14.59 -5.85
N LEU A 54 12.62 -14.78 -6.76
CA LEU A 54 11.38 -14.00 -6.81
C LEU A 54 10.48 -14.31 -5.62
N LEU A 55 10.32 -15.59 -5.26
CA LEU A 55 9.50 -15.97 -4.10
C LEU A 55 10.06 -15.41 -2.79
N GLU A 56 11.38 -15.45 -2.62
CA GLU A 56 12.07 -14.86 -1.48
C GLU A 56 11.89 -13.34 -1.44
N ALA A 57 12.00 -12.68 -2.61
CA ALA A 57 11.78 -11.25 -2.72
C ALA A 57 10.34 -10.85 -2.35
N TRP A 58 9.35 -11.58 -2.83
CA TRP A 58 7.94 -11.33 -2.49
C TRP A 58 7.66 -11.52 -1.00
N HIS A 59 8.30 -12.52 -0.37
CA HIS A 59 8.18 -12.68 1.08
C HIS A 59 8.73 -11.47 1.84
N TRP A 60 9.91 -10.99 1.42
CA TRP A 60 10.52 -9.80 2.01
C TRP A 60 9.66 -8.54 1.77
N VAL A 61 9.15 -8.35 0.55
CA VAL A 61 8.24 -7.22 0.25
C VAL A 61 7.01 -7.28 1.14
N ALA A 62 6.38 -8.44 1.30
CA ALA A 62 5.22 -8.57 2.19
C ALA A 62 5.50 -8.07 3.61
N LEU A 63 6.68 -8.34 4.17
CA LEU A 63 7.07 -7.82 5.48
C LEU A 63 7.23 -6.30 5.47
N GLU A 64 7.73 -5.73 4.40
CA GLU A 64 7.83 -4.27 4.27
C GLU A 64 6.46 -3.60 4.15
N GLU A 65 5.52 -4.19 3.41
CA GLU A 65 4.14 -3.70 3.33
C GLU A 65 3.46 -3.67 4.71
N ALA A 66 3.68 -4.73 5.52
CA ALA A 66 3.18 -4.75 6.90
C ALA A 66 3.80 -3.64 7.77
N LYS A 67 5.08 -3.35 7.56
CA LYS A 67 5.78 -2.24 8.22
C LYS A 67 5.20 -0.89 7.81
N HIS A 68 5.02 -0.65 6.51
CA HIS A 68 4.42 0.58 5.98
C HIS A 68 3.00 0.79 6.52
N GLU A 69 2.17 -0.24 6.52
CA GLU A 69 0.85 -0.17 7.13
C GLU A 69 0.93 0.27 8.59
N SER A 70 1.83 -0.33 9.37
CA SER A 70 2.02 0.00 10.78
C SER A 70 2.35 1.49 10.97
N TRP A 71 3.25 2.05 10.17
CA TRP A 71 3.58 3.48 10.24
C TRP A 71 2.38 4.38 9.97
N LEU A 72 1.60 4.04 8.95
CA LEU A 72 0.41 4.81 8.56
C LEU A 72 -0.69 4.72 9.60
N LEU A 73 -0.94 3.54 10.18
CA LEU A 73 -1.95 3.35 11.22
C LEU A 73 -1.57 4.03 12.53
N ASN A 74 -0.30 4.00 12.91
CA ASN A 74 0.19 4.73 14.08
C ASN A 74 -0.02 6.24 13.90
N ARG A 75 0.24 6.75 12.71
CA ARG A 75 0.01 8.16 12.41
C ARG A 75 -1.48 8.51 12.39
N LEU A 76 -2.32 7.65 11.81
CA LEU A 76 -3.78 7.80 11.82
C LEU A 76 -4.32 7.95 13.26
N ALA A 77 -3.87 7.07 14.14
CA ALA A 77 -4.25 7.13 15.57
C ALA A 77 -3.74 8.41 16.23
N ALA A 78 -2.51 8.83 15.94
CA ALA A 78 -1.89 10.03 16.51
C ALA A 78 -2.65 11.32 16.14
N ILE A 79 -3.27 11.37 14.97
CA ILE A 79 -4.12 12.51 14.56
C ILE A 79 -5.58 12.37 15.02
N GLY A 80 -5.91 11.38 15.83
CA GLY A 80 -7.24 11.17 16.40
C GLY A 80 -8.27 10.57 15.46
N GLN A 81 -7.85 9.95 14.37
CA GLN A 81 -8.72 9.29 13.39
C GLN A 81 -8.72 7.78 13.59
N LYS A 82 -9.81 7.12 13.25
CA LYS A 82 -9.96 5.66 13.38
C LYS A 82 -9.94 4.96 12.04
N ILE A 83 -9.52 3.70 12.05
CA ILE A 83 -9.49 2.87 10.86
C ILE A 83 -10.90 2.69 10.27
N GLU A 84 -11.89 2.45 11.14
CA GLU A 84 -13.27 2.18 10.77
C GLU A 84 -14.12 3.43 10.47
N ASP A 85 -13.57 4.63 10.55
CA ASP A 85 -14.34 5.87 10.36
C ASP A 85 -14.94 6.00 8.95
N ARG A 86 -14.29 5.39 7.95
CA ARG A 86 -14.75 5.44 6.57
C ARG A 86 -14.46 4.14 5.83
N PRO A 87 -15.32 3.73 4.89
CA PRO A 87 -15.13 2.49 4.13
C PRO A 87 -13.95 2.57 3.17
N VAL A 88 -13.34 1.42 2.93
CA VAL A 88 -12.24 1.19 1.99
C VAL A 88 -12.58 0.04 1.05
N SER A 89 -11.99 0.04 -0.16
CA SER A 89 -12.30 -0.93 -1.21
C SER A 89 -11.27 -2.05 -1.30
N LEU A 90 -11.74 -3.27 -1.58
CA LEU A 90 -10.92 -4.45 -1.88
C LEU A 90 -10.54 -4.57 -3.37
N ASN A 91 -10.73 -3.54 -4.17
CA ASN A 91 -10.52 -3.63 -5.62
C ASN A 91 -9.08 -4.01 -6.01
N LEU A 92 -8.07 -3.52 -5.29
CA LEU A 92 -6.67 -3.91 -5.52
C LEU A 92 -6.48 -5.41 -5.30
N TYR A 93 -6.93 -5.93 -4.18
CA TYR A 93 -6.82 -7.34 -3.84
C TYR A 93 -7.52 -8.23 -4.87
N TYR A 94 -8.76 -7.92 -5.25
CA TYR A 94 -9.48 -8.70 -6.26
C TYR A 94 -8.79 -8.66 -7.62
N SER A 95 -8.25 -7.53 -8.03
CA SER A 95 -7.48 -7.43 -9.28
C SER A 95 -6.24 -8.32 -9.26
N LEU A 96 -5.52 -8.35 -8.14
CA LEU A 96 -4.36 -9.22 -7.94
C LEU A 96 -4.73 -10.70 -7.90
N GLN A 97 -5.89 -11.05 -7.31
CA GLN A 97 -6.41 -12.42 -7.33
C GLN A 97 -6.76 -12.90 -8.74
N ASN A 98 -7.15 -12.01 -9.62
CA ASN A 98 -7.48 -12.34 -11.01
C ASN A 98 -6.25 -12.58 -11.90
N CYS A 99 -5.04 -12.23 -11.47
CA CYS A 99 -3.82 -12.51 -12.20
C CYS A 99 -3.59 -14.03 -12.30
N GLN A 100 -3.34 -14.55 -13.52
CA GLN A 100 -3.25 -15.98 -13.77
C GLN A 100 -1.82 -16.52 -13.78
N THR A 101 -0.84 -15.63 -13.97
CA THR A 101 0.58 -16.00 -14.03
C THR A 101 1.40 -15.14 -13.06
N PRO A 102 2.59 -15.61 -12.65
CA PRO A 102 3.49 -14.81 -11.83
C PRO A 102 3.90 -13.50 -12.52
N LYS A 103 4.05 -13.50 -13.84
CA LYS A 103 4.36 -12.28 -14.60
C LYS A 103 3.21 -11.28 -14.57
N ASP A 104 1.97 -11.74 -14.78
CA ASP A 104 0.78 -10.86 -14.70
C ASP A 104 0.65 -10.23 -13.34
N PHE A 105 0.85 -11.02 -12.27
CA PHE A 105 0.85 -10.53 -10.91
C PHE A 105 1.95 -9.48 -10.69
N ALA A 106 3.18 -9.79 -11.08
CA ALA A 106 4.33 -8.89 -10.92
C ALA A 106 4.13 -7.56 -11.66
N LEU A 107 3.63 -7.60 -12.89
CA LEU A 107 3.34 -6.39 -13.67
C LEU A 107 2.23 -5.55 -13.05
N TYR A 108 1.13 -6.20 -12.61
CA TYR A 108 0.01 -5.49 -12.03
C TYR A 108 0.39 -4.80 -10.72
N ILE A 109 1.04 -5.54 -9.80
CA ILE A 109 1.42 -4.97 -8.50
C ILE A 109 2.48 -3.86 -8.67
N SER A 110 3.47 -4.05 -9.54
CA SER A 110 4.48 -3.02 -9.83
C SER A 110 3.85 -1.72 -10.33
N ASP A 111 2.87 -1.79 -11.21
CA ASP A 111 2.14 -0.64 -11.71
C ASP A 111 1.32 0.04 -10.60
N ALA A 112 0.66 -0.73 -9.75
CA ALA A 112 -0.07 -0.21 -8.59
C ALA A 112 0.86 0.48 -7.59
N GLU A 113 2.01 -0.11 -7.30
CA GLU A 113 3.03 0.45 -6.40
C GLU A 113 3.63 1.74 -6.97
N GLU A 114 3.87 1.82 -8.28
CA GLU A 114 4.36 3.04 -8.92
C GLU A 114 3.35 4.18 -8.81
N ARG A 115 2.06 3.91 -9.00
CA ARG A 115 1.01 4.92 -8.77
C ARG A 115 0.97 5.36 -7.31
N GLY A 116 1.10 4.41 -6.38
CA GLY A 116 1.18 4.67 -4.94
C GLY A 116 2.40 5.51 -4.56
N ARG A 117 3.57 5.19 -5.12
CA ARG A 117 4.81 5.93 -4.92
C ARG A 117 4.70 7.38 -5.36
N ILE A 118 4.18 7.62 -6.55
CA ILE A 118 3.95 8.97 -7.08
C ILE A 118 2.99 9.75 -6.17
N GLY A 119 1.91 9.11 -5.74
CA GLY A 119 0.94 9.71 -4.81
C GLY A 119 1.57 10.07 -3.46
N ALA A 120 2.40 9.18 -2.91
CA ALA A 120 3.10 9.42 -1.65
C ALA A 120 4.10 10.58 -1.75
N GLU A 121 4.85 10.68 -2.85
CA GLU A 121 5.75 11.82 -3.09
C GLU A 121 4.98 13.15 -3.16
N LYS A 122 3.83 13.17 -3.82
CA LYS A 122 2.97 14.36 -3.88
C LYS A 122 2.43 14.76 -2.50
N PHE A 123 2.00 13.80 -1.70
CA PHE A 123 1.53 14.07 -0.34
C PHE A 123 2.67 14.58 0.54
N ALA A 124 3.86 13.99 0.44
CA ALA A 124 5.03 14.44 1.17
C ALA A 124 5.36 15.91 0.83
N GLU A 125 5.32 16.28 -0.44
CA GLU A 125 5.60 17.64 -0.88
C GLU A 125 4.55 18.65 -0.36
N VAL A 126 3.27 18.29 -0.46
CA VAL A 126 2.18 19.16 0.02
C VAL A 126 2.20 19.31 1.55
N LEU A 127 2.53 18.25 2.28
CA LEU A 127 2.46 18.20 3.74
C LEU A 127 3.74 18.69 4.43
N LYS A 128 4.83 18.89 3.73
CA LYS A 128 6.15 19.16 4.35
C LYS A 128 6.19 20.35 5.31
N THR A 129 5.33 21.37 5.11
CA THR A 129 5.21 22.52 6.00
C THR A 129 4.05 22.41 6.97
N GLN A 130 2.94 21.83 6.53
CA GLN A 130 1.69 21.70 7.30
C GLN A 130 1.78 20.57 8.34
N ASP A 131 2.33 19.42 7.97
CA ASP A 131 2.48 18.24 8.81
C ASP A 131 3.78 17.49 8.43
N PRO A 132 4.95 17.98 8.87
CA PRO A 132 6.23 17.39 8.47
C PRO A 132 6.41 15.95 8.94
N GLU A 133 5.77 15.53 10.02
CA GLU A 133 5.84 14.15 10.51
C GLU A 133 5.14 13.17 9.54
N THR A 134 3.94 13.51 9.09
CA THR A 134 3.25 12.71 8.08
C THR A 134 3.97 12.77 6.72
N ALA A 135 4.49 13.92 6.33
CA ALA A 135 5.29 14.07 5.12
C ALA A 135 6.50 13.14 5.09
N GLU A 136 7.20 13.00 6.22
CA GLU A 136 8.37 12.11 6.31
C GLU A 136 7.98 10.63 6.16
N ILE A 137 6.84 10.20 6.71
CA ILE A 137 6.33 8.84 6.53
C ILE A 137 6.09 8.55 5.05
N PHE A 138 5.37 9.41 4.33
CA PHE A 138 5.11 9.24 2.90
C PHE A 138 6.39 9.26 2.06
N LYS A 139 7.33 10.14 2.40
CA LYS A 139 8.63 10.20 1.74
C LYS A 139 9.42 8.90 1.90
N GLN A 140 9.45 8.35 3.11
CA GLN A 140 10.16 7.11 3.39
C GLN A 140 9.51 5.91 2.67
N ILE A 141 8.20 5.81 2.67
CA ILE A 141 7.47 4.80 1.92
C ILE A 141 7.81 4.90 0.42
N ALA A 142 7.69 6.09 -0.16
CA ALA A 142 8.00 6.30 -1.58
C ALA A 142 9.45 5.89 -1.94
N LEU A 143 10.39 6.11 -1.04
CA LEU A 143 11.78 5.72 -1.24
C LEU A 143 11.93 4.18 -1.25
N GLU A 144 11.30 3.49 -0.31
CA GLU A 144 11.38 2.02 -0.20
C GLU A 144 10.63 1.31 -1.34
N GLU A 145 9.53 1.87 -1.83
CA GLU A 145 8.77 1.33 -2.96
C GLU A 145 9.59 1.16 -4.25
N LYS A 146 10.65 1.93 -4.44
CA LYS A 146 11.51 1.80 -5.63
C LYS A 146 12.10 0.41 -5.80
N ALA A 147 12.47 -0.24 -4.70
CA ALA A 147 13.00 -1.61 -4.73
C ALA A 147 11.92 -2.64 -5.10
N HIS A 148 10.68 -2.45 -4.61
CA HIS A 148 9.55 -3.32 -4.94
C HIS A 148 9.21 -3.24 -6.44
N ILE A 149 9.10 -2.03 -6.96
CA ILE A 149 8.77 -1.76 -8.37
C ILE A 149 9.80 -2.37 -9.30
N ALA A 150 11.09 -2.33 -8.93
CA ALA A 150 12.17 -2.85 -9.75
C ALA A 150 12.19 -4.39 -9.90
N LEU A 151 11.44 -5.13 -9.07
CA LEU A 151 11.45 -6.59 -9.12
C LEU A 151 10.94 -7.15 -10.46
N VAL A 152 9.96 -6.50 -11.08
CA VAL A 152 9.41 -6.99 -12.36
C VAL A 152 10.48 -7.00 -13.46
N ASP A 153 11.29 -5.96 -13.54
CA ASP A 153 12.36 -5.86 -14.55
C ASP A 153 13.51 -6.85 -14.27
N LYS A 154 13.69 -7.24 -13.02
CA LYS A 154 14.73 -8.20 -12.65
C LYS A 154 14.39 -9.63 -13.05
N TYR A 155 13.11 -10.00 -13.05
CA TYR A 155 12.68 -11.39 -13.23
C TYR A 155 11.89 -11.63 -14.52
N PHE A 156 11.43 -10.61 -15.19
CA PHE A 156 10.62 -10.65 -16.41
C PHE A 156 11.05 -9.63 -17.46
#